data_2be42ca62be103a08612a9857ffa4c35
#
_entry.id   2be42ca62be103a08612a9857ffa4c35
#
_cell.length_a   1.000
_cell.length_b   1.000
_cell.length_c   1.000
_cell.angle_alpha   90.00
_cell.angle_beta   90.00
_cell.angle_gamma   90.00
#
_symmetry.space_group_name_H-M   'P 1'
#
loop_
_entity.id
_entity.type
_entity.pdbx_description
1 polymer ?
#
loop_
_entity_poly.entity_id
_entity_poly.type
_entity_poly.pdbx_seq_one_letter_code
_entity_poly.pdbx_strand_id
1 'polypeptide(L)'
;MKHDFQTLSEVFHHSIDKYSKRPAYEYGEGQNYSYDEFGDVCRRLSKNLANFGINPYDKVGLFSQNMPNWSVAFFSIVAFGRIVVPMLTELSENEIRNILTHSDSKALFVSKKLYSRVPEDILEKMHIVIATDDLSVLRANDEAY
;
A
#
# COMPACT_ATOMS: atom_id res chain seq x y z
N MET A 1 22.61 -21.46 -4.67
CA MET A 1 21.71 -21.91 -3.61
C MET A 1 20.29 -21.48 -3.96
N LYS A 2 19.38 -22.42 -4.15
CA LYS A 2 17.96 -22.08 -4.34
C LYS A 2 17.39 -21.66 -3.00
N HIS A 3 16.86 -20.45 -2.92
CA HIS A 3 16.10 -20.00 -1.77
C HIS A 3 14.65 -20.38 -1.99
N ASP A 4 14.10 -21.31 -1.21
CA ASP A 4 12.70 -21.69 -1.26
C ASP A 4 11.91 -20.73 -0.37
N PHE A 5 11.54 -19.56 -0.92
CA PHE A 5 10.66 -18.63 -0.25
C PHE A 5 9.21 -19.10 -0.36
N GLN A 6 8.48 -19.09 0.73
CA GLN A 6 7.07 -19.48 0.78
C GLN A 6 6.14 -18.28 0.79
N THR A 7 6.65 -17.09 1.14
CA THR A 7 5.83 -15.87 1.25
C THR A 7 6.54 -14.66 0.64
N LEU A 8 5.74 -13.67 0.23
CA LEU A 8 6.26 -12.38 -0.23
C LEU A 8 6.99 -11.63 0.90
N SER A 9 6.58 -11.83 2.15
CA SER A 9 7.26 -11.29 3.31
C SER A 9 8.71 -11.80 3.42
N GLU A 10 8.92 -13.09 3.23
CA GLU A 10 10.26 -13.69 3.24
C GLU A 10 11.14 -13.15 2.12
N VAL A 11 10.60 -13.03 0.91
CA VAL A 11 11.31 -12.42 -0.23
C VAL A 11 11.70 -10.98 0.07
N PHE A 12 10.79 -10.21 0.62
CA PHE A 12 11.00 -8.80 0.97
C PHE A 12 12.15 -8.66 1.97
N HIS A 13 12.06 -9.34 3.12
CA HIS A 13 13.06 -9.21 4.18
C HIS A 13 14.43 -9.74 3.73
N HIS A 14 14.47 -10.85 2.99
CA HIS A 14 15.72 -11.39 2.44
C HIS A 14 16.39 -10.38 1.50
N SER A 15 15.62 -9.77 0.59
CA SER A 15 16.15 -8.81 -0.39
C SER A 15 16.67 -7.54 0.28
N ILE A 16 15.98 -7.02 1.28
CA ILE A 16 16.41 -5.87 2.06
C ILE A 16 17.75 -6.15 2.75
N ASP A 17 17.88 -7.30 3.39
CA ASP A 17 19.09 -7.66 4.13
C ASP A 17 20.28 -7.94 3.19
N LYS A 18 20.06 -8.68 2.11
CA LYS A 18 21.12 -9.10 1.20
C LYS A 18 21.61 -8.01 0.28
N TYR A 19 20.71 -7.16 -0.21
CA TYR A 19 21.00 -6.16 -1.25
C TYR A 19 20.87 -4.72 -0.76
N SER A 20 21.00 -4.48 0.51
CA SER A 20 20.69 -3.23 1.22
C SER A 20 21.14 -1.95 0.51
N LYS A 21 22.33 -1.93 -0.07
CA LYS A 21 22.93 -0.76 -0.72
C LYS A 21 22.63 -0.68 -2.22
N ARG A 22 22.05 -1.71 -2.80
CA ARG A 22 21.74 -1.71 -4.23
C ARG A 22 20.46 -0.92 -4.52
N PRO A 23 20.34 -0.32 -5.72
CA PRO A 23 19.09 0.30 -6.14
C PRO A 23 17.98 -0.74 -6.21
N ALA A 24 16.82 -0.43 -5.60
CA ALA A 24 15.61 -1.23 -5.72
C ALA A 24 14.71 -0.67 -6.83
N TYR A 25 14.58 0.66 -6.90
CA TYR A 25 13.78 1.37 -7.89
C TYR A 25 14.49 2.64 -8.35
N GLU A 26 14.45 2.87 -9.67
CA GLU A 26 14.88 4.10 -10.30
C GLU A 26 13.75 4.59 -11.22
N TYR A 27 13.33 5.84 -11.06
CA TYR A 27 12.26 6.43 -11.85
C TYR A 27 12.64 7.85 -12.27
N GLY A 28 13.39 7.94 -13.37
CA GLY A 28 13.84 9.21 -13.93
C GLY A 28 14.59 10.06 -12.92
N GLU A 29 14.30 11.35 -12.88
CA GLU A 29 14.85 12.29 -11.88
C GLU A 29 14.05 12.30 -10.56
N GLY A 30 13.05 11.42 -10.42
CA GLY A 30 12.12 11.42 -9.33
C GLY A 30 12.49 10.52 -8.17
N GLN A 31 11.63 9.54 -7.89
CA GLN A 31 11.74 8.68 -6.71
C GLN A 31 12.71 7.51 -6.98
N ASN A 32 13.85 7.56 -6.31
CA ASN A 32 14.84 6.48 -6.35
C ASN A 32 14.99 5.89 -4.95
N TYR A 33 14.93 4.57 -4.84
CA TYR A 33 15.09 3.87 -3.57
C TYR A 33 16.22 2.83 -3.68
N SER A 34 17.15 2.86 -2.72
CA SER A 34 17.95 1.66 -2.41
C SER A 34 17.05 0.65 -1.69
N TYR A 35 17.50 -0.60 -1.58
CA TYR A 35 16.76 -1.61 -0.81
C TYR A 35 16.58 -1.21 0.66
N ASP A 36 17.59 -0.60 1.29
CA ASP A 36 17.49 -0.08 2.66
C ASP A 36 16.41 1.01 2.78
N GLU A 37 16.44 2.00 1.91
CA GLU A 37 15.48 3.10 1.89
C GLU A 37 14.06 2.57 1.64
N PHE A 38 13.93 1.66 0.69
CA PHE A 38 12.66 1.01 0.38
C PHE A 38 12.12 0.26 1.60
N GLY A 39 12.96 -0.54 2.27
CA GLY A 39 12.57 -1.27 3.48
C GLY A 39 12.14 -0.34 4.61
N ASP A 40 12.85 0.76 4.81
CA ASP A 40 12.52 1.74 5.87
C ASP A 40 11.20 2.44 5.62
N VAL A 41 10.91 2.84 4.38
CA VAL A 41 9.63 3.45 4.00
C VAL A 41 8.49 2.47 4.22
N CYS A 42 8.66 1.22 3.78
CA CYS A 42 7.64 0.18 3.97
C CYS A 42 7.35 -0.08 5.46
N ARG A 43 8.38 -0.15 6.31
CA ARG A 43 8.20 -0.33 7.76
C ARG A 43 7.45 0.82 8.39
N ARG A 44 7.79 2.07 8.03
CA ARG A 44 7.11 3.27 8.54
C ARG A 44 5.65 3.30 8.14
N LEU A 45 5.34 2.99 6.90
CA LEU A 45 3.95 2.91 6.43
C LEU A 45 3.19 1.80 7.14
N SER A 46 3.78 0.62 7.30
CA SER A 46 3.16 -0.47 8.05
C SER A 46 2.86 -0.07 9.49
N LYS A 47 3.77 0.65 10.13
CA LYS A 47 3.56 1.17 11.48
C LYS A 47 2.43 2.20 11.53
N ASN A 48 2.34 3.07 10.53
CA ASN A 48 1.24 4.01 10.42
C ASN A 48 -0.10 3.29 10.26
N LEU A 49 -0.16 2.26 9.43
CA LEU A 49 -1.36 1.44 9.29
C LEU A 49 -1.77 0.83 10.65
N ALA A 50 -0.82 0.31 11.42
CA ALA A 50 -1.08 -0.24 12.75
C ALA A 50 -1.62 0.83 13.70
N ASN A 51 -1.09 2.04 13.66
CA ASN A 51 -1.55 3.16 14.48
C ASN A 51 -3.00 3.56 14.18
N PHE A 52 -3.48 3.30 12.96
CA PHE A 52 -4.87 3.51 12.57
C PHE A 52 -5.73 2.25 12.68
N GLY A 53 -5.30 1.28 13.47
CA GLY A 53 -6.09 0.10 13.77
C GLY A 53 -6.13 -0.95 12.66
N ILE A 54 -5.21 -0.90 11.70
CA ILE A 54 -5.10 -1.92 10.64
C ILE A 54 -4.20 -3.04 11.13
N ASN A 55 -4.82 -4.16 11.47
CA ASN A 55 -4.17 -5.32 12.09
C ASN A 55 -3.73 -6.35 11.03
N PRO A 56 -2.90 -7.34 11.41
CA PRO A 56 -2.64 -8.49 10.54
C PRO A 56 -3.94 -9.13 10.05
N TYR A 57 -3.94 -9.60 8.81
CA TYR A 57 -5.09 -10.15 8.06
C TYR A 57 -6.15 -9.12 7.64
N ASP A 58 -6.09 -7.88 8.09
CA ASP A 58 -6.93 -6.82 7.55
C ASP A 58 -6.58 -6.53 6.09
N LYS A 59 -7.59 -6.13 5.34
CA LYS A 59 -7.45 -5.84 3.91
C LYS A 59 -7.27 -4.35 3.67
N VAL A 60 -6.36 -4.04 2.75
CA VAL A 60 -6.01 -2.69 2.34
C VAL A 60 -6.11 -2.57 0.83
N GLY A 61 -6.93 -1.65 0.35
CA GLY A 61 -7.08 -1.40 -1.08
C GLY A 61 -5.85 -0.69 -1.65
N LEU A 62 -5.54 -0.98 -2.90
CA LEU A 62 -4.47 -0.32 -3.66
C LEU A 62 -5.00 0.06 -5.04
N PHE A 63 -5.35 1.32 -5.20
CA PHE A 63 -5.98 1.89 -6.39
C PHE A 63 -5.11 3.02 -6.96
N SER A 64 -4.16 2.64 -7.82
CA SER A 64 -3.16 3.58 -8.33
C SER A 64 -2.56 3.11 -9.64
N GLN A 65 -2.10 4.07 -10.43
CA GLN A 65 -1.24 3.78 -11.57
C GLN A 65 0.11 3.22 -11.11
N ASN A 66 0.82 2.56 -12.03
CA ASN A 66 2.18 2.08 -11.80
C ASN A 66 3.13 3.26 -11.57
N MET A 67 3.80 3.21 -10.43
CA MET A 67 4.84 4.15 -10.03
C MET A 67 5.68 3.47 -8.94
N PRO A 68 6.88 3.96 -8.58
CA PRO A 68 7.69 3.33 -7.52
C PRO A 68 6.94 3.14 -6.21
N ASN A 69 6.14 4.12 -5.81
CA ASN A 69 5.35 4.06 -4.59
C ASN A 69 4.18 3.06 -4.64
N TRP A 70 3.80 2.58 -5.83
CA TRP A 70 2.87 1.45 -5.92
C TRP A 70 3.46 0.22 -5.22
N SER A 71 4.72 -0.08 -5.50
CA SER A 71 5.43 -1.19 -4.85
C SER A 71 5.69 -0.92 -3.38
N VAL A 72 5.96 0.31 -2.99
CA VAL A 72 6.08 0.71 -1.58
C VAL A 72 4.78 0.41 -0.85
N ALA A 73 3.64 0.83 -1.41
CA ALA A 73 2.32 0.55 -0.84
C ALA A 73 2.06 -0.97 -0.77
N PHE A 74 2.30 -1.68 -1.87
CA PHE A 74 2.11 -3.12 -1.95
C PHE A 74 2.88 -3.86 -0.85
N PHE A 75 4.18 -3.62 -0.71
CA PHE A 75 5.00 -4.30 0.28
C PHE A 75 4.78 -3.82 1.71
N SER A 76 4.37 -2.57 1.91
CA SER A 76 3.96 -2.11 3.26
C SER A 76 2.73 -2.86 3.78
N ILE A 77 1.92 -3.40 2.87
CA ILE A 77 0.76 -4.22 3.18
C ILE A 77 1.17 -5.68 3.38
N VAL A 78 1.70 -6.31 2.33
CA VAL A 78 1.88 -7.77 2.30
C VAL A 78 3.08 -8.26 3.10
N ALA A 79 4.14 -7.47 3.24
CA ALA A 79 5.34 -7.88 3.98
C ALA A 79 5.13 -7.91 5.50
N PHE A 80 4.05 -7.33 5.98
CA PHE A 80 3.74 -7.21 7.41
C PHE A 80 2.41 -7.87 7.81
N GLY A 81 2.00 -8.86 7.02
CA GLY A 81 0.88 -9.75 7.36
C GLY A 81 -0.52 -9.26 7.01
N ARG A 82 -0.64 -8.15 6.28
CA ARG A 82 -1.93 -7.65 5.78
C ARG A 82 -2.22 -8.16 4.38
N ILE A 83 -3.44 -8.02 3.93
CA ILE A 83 -3.90 -8.52 2.62
C ILE A 83 -4.13 -7.32 1.70
N VAL A 84 -3.43 -7.31 0.56
CA VAL A 84 -3.63 -6.30 -0.46
C VAL A 84 -4.83 -6.62 -1.34
N VAL A 85 -5.62 -5.59 -1.67
CA VAL A 85 -6.72 -5.65 -2.64
C VAL A 85 -6.33 -4.71 -3.81
N PRO A 86 -5.58 -5.23 -4.80
CA PRO A 86 -5.16 -4.42 -5.94
C PRO A 86 -6.35 -4.18 -6.87
N MET A 87 -6.45 -2.96 -7.39
CA MET A 87 -7.58 -2.52 -8.20
C MET A 87 -7.08 -1.93 -9.52
N LEU A 88 -7.77 -2.27 -10.60
CA LEU A 88 -7.48 -1.72 -11.93
C LEU A 88 -7.91 -0.25 -12.01
N THR A 89 -7.13 0.54 -12.74
CA THR A 89 -7.37 1.98 -12.87
C THR A 89 -8.59 2.36 -13.69
N GLU A 90 -9.11 1.41 -14.48
CA GLU A 90 -10.26 1.60 -15.37
C GLU A 90 -11.63 1.27 -14.73
N LEU A 91 -11.62 0.85 -13.46
CA LEU A 91 -12.86 0.48 -12.76
C LEU A 91 -13.83 1.66 -12.67
N SER A 92 -15.12 1.37 -12.87
CA SER A 92 -16.19 2.33 -12.65
C SER A 92 -16.40 2.59 -11.15
N GLU A 93 -17.12 3.67 -10.84
CA GLU A 93 -17.44 4.00 -9.44
C GLU A 93 -18.17 2.85 -8.72
N ASN A 94 -19.12 2.19 -9.39
CA ASN A 94 -19.83 1.05 -8.82
C ASN A 94 -18.92 -0.16 -8.57
N GLU A 95 -17.99 -0.42 -9.49
CA GLU A 95 -17.02 -1.50 -9.32
C GLU A 95 -16.07 -1.21 -8.16
N ILE A 96 -15.60 0.02 -8.01
CA ILE A 96 -14.78 0.46 -6.89
C ILE A 96 -15.53 0.24 -5.57
N ARG A 97 -16.79 0.70 -5.51
CA ARG A 97 -17.65 0.51 -4.33
C ARG A 97 -17.81 -0.97 -3.99
N ASN A 98 -18.11 -1.80 -4.98
CA ASN A 98 -18.32 -3.22 -4.78
C ASN A 98 -17.07 -3.93 -4.27
N ILE A 99 -15.91 -3.66 -4.85
CA ILE A 99 -14.65 -4.29 -4.45
C ILE A 99 -14.29 -3.91 -3.02
N LEU A 100 -14.34 -2.63 -2.67
CA LEU A 100 -13.96 -2.16 -1.33
C LEU A 100 -14.97 -2.58 -0.26
N THR A 101 -16.25 -2.71 -0.61
CA THR A 101 -17.29 -3.20 0.29
C THR A 101 -17.18 -4.71 0.51
N HIS A 102 -17.08 -5.49 -0.56
CA HIS A 102 -16.99 -6.95 -0.48
C HIS A 102 -15.71 -7.43 0.21
N SER A 103 -14.60 -6.74 -0.01
CA SER A 103 -13.33 -7.06 0.63
C SER A 103 -13.29 -6.64 2.10
N ASP A 104 -14.20 -5.76 2.52
CA ASP A 104 -14.15 -5.12 3.84
C ASP A 104 -12.81 -4.44 4.08
N SER A 105 -12.29 -3.76 3.06
CA SER A 105 -11.03 -3.01 3.16
C SER A 105 -11.15 -1.88 4.15
N LYS A 106 -10.19 -1.78 5.07
CA LYS A 106 -10.20 -0.79 6.16
C LYS A 106 -9.32 0.42 5.89
N ALA A 107 -8.42 0.31 4.92
CA ALA A 107 -7.55 1.39 4.48
C ALA A 107 -7.42 1.36 2.97
N LEU A 108 -6.95 2.46 2.40
CA LEU A 108 -6.81 2.61 0.96
C LEU A 108 -5.54 3.41 0.63
N PHE A 109 -4.71 2.83 -0.24
CA PHE A 109 -3.71 3.60 -0.99
C PHE A 109 -4.31 3.97 -2.34
N VAL A 110 -4.29 5.23 -2.68
CA VAL A 110 -4.87 5.74 -3.93
C VAL A 110 -4.02 6.86 -4.50
N SER A 111 -3.85 6.91 -5.84
CA SER A 111 -3.20 8.06 -6.45
C SER A 111 -4.11 9.30 -6.37
N LYS A 112 -3.51 10.48 -6.28
CA LYS A 112 -4.26 11.74 -6.24
C LYS A 112 -5.17 11.90 -7.43
N LYS A 113 -4.74 11.44 -8.60
CA LYS A 113 -5.53 11.45 -9.84
C LYS A 113 -6.81 10.62 -9.74
N LEU A 114 -6.77 9.49 -9.04
CA LEU A 114 -7.90 8.57 -8.92
C LEU A 114 -8.75 8.80 -7.66
N TYR A 115 -8.27 9.61 -6.74
CA TYR A 115 -8.93 9.85 -5.45
C TYR A 115 -10.38 10.33 -5.61
N SER A 116 -10.64 11.23 -6.55
CA SER A 116 -11.99 11.77 -6.80
C SER A 116 -12.99 10.73 -7.32
N ARG A 117 -12.51 9.58 -7.78
CA ARG A 117 -13.37 8.50 -8.29
C ARG A 117 -13.85 7.56 -7.18
N VAL A 118 -13.29 7.65 -5.98
CA VAL A 118 -13.71 6.84 -4.85
C VAL A 118 -14.93 7.49 -4.20
N PRO A 119 -16.06 6.75 -4.05
CA PRO A 119 -17.26 7.29 -3.45
C PRO A 119 -17.05 7.77 -2.01
N GLU A 120 -17.67 8.88 -1.63
CA GLU A 120 -17.53 9.48 -0.30
C GLU A 120 -17.97 8.53 0.82
N ASP A 121 -19.05 7.77 0.62
CA ASP A 121 -19.53 6.78 1.60
C ASP A 121 -18.52 5.67 1.85
N ILE A 122 -17.68 5.36 0.86
CA ILE A 122 -16.57 4.41 1.01
C ILE A 122 -15.41 5.05 1.78
N LEU A 123 -15.05 6.29 1.43
CA LEU A 123 -13.98 7.02 2.13
C LEU A 123 -14.27 7.21 3.61
N GLU A 124 -15.52 7.45 3.96
CA GLU A 124 -15.96 7.61 5.36
C GLU A 124 -15.73 6.36 6.22
N LYS A 125 -15.72 5.19 5.61
CA LYS A 125 -15.50 3.91 6.30
C LYS A 125 -14.02 3.53 6.44
N MET A 126 -13.13 4.21 5.71
CA MET A 126 -11.70 3.95 5.77
C MET A 126 -11.10 4.54 7.04
N HIS A 127 -10.27 3.79 7.73
CA HIS A 127 -9.50 4.31 8.88
C HIS A 127 -8.49 5.35 8.41
N ILE A 128 -7.83 5.06 7.28
CA ILE A 128 -6.85 5.97 6.68
C ILE A 128 -6.82 5.81 5.16
N VAL A 129 -6.63 6.91 4.46
CA VAL A 129 -6.42 6.97 3.01
C VAL A 129 -5.09 7.69 2.74
N ILE A 130 -4.20 7.03 2.02
CA ILE A 130 -2.84 7.50 1.76
C ILE A 130 -2.64 7.67 0.25
N ALA A 131 -2.08 8.80 -0.16
CA ALA A 131 -1.71 9.04 -1.55
C ALA A 131 -0.47 8.23 -1.93
N THR A 132 -0.55 7.48 -3.03
CA THR A 132 0.63 6.76 -3.55
C THR A 132 1.68 7.71 -4.12
N ASP A 133 1.29 8.88 -4.61
CA ASP A 133 2.19 9.86 -5.23
C ASP A 133 3.33 10.29 -4.31
N ASP A 134 3.02 10.64 -3.08
CA ASP A 134 3.97 11.19 -2.11
C ASP A 134 3.84 10.58 -0.70
N LEU A 135 2.99 9.56 -0.55
CA LEU A 135 2.70 8.88 0.71
C LEU A 135 2.10 9.79 1.79
N SER A 136 1.53 10.92 1.38
CA SER A 136 0.80 11.81 2.27
C SER A 136 -0.56 11.23 2.67
N VAL A 137 -1.02 11.59 3.86
CA VAL A 137 -2.36 11.21 4.32
C VAL A 137 -3.39 12.14 3.67
N LEU A 138 -4.30 11.56 2.89
CA LEU A 138 -5.41 12.30 2.27
C LEU A 138 -6.61 12.41 3.20
N ARG A 139 -6.82 11.38 4.02
CA ARG A 139 -7.92 11.33 4.97
C ARG A 139 -7.58 10.39 6.12
N ALA A 140 -7.96 10.76 7.32
CA ALA A 140 -7.90 9.90 8.51
C ALA A 140 -9.21 10.04 9.28
N ASN A 141 -9.80 8.92 9.67
CA ASN A 141 -11.06 8.88 10.42
C ASN A 141 -10.79 8.24 11.79
N ASP A 142 -10.48 9.05 12.77
CA ASP A 142 -10.11 8.58 14.12
C ASP A 142 -11.26 7.85 14.83
N GLU A 143 -12.50 8.06 14.39
CA GLU A 143 -13.69 7.42 14.95
C GLU A 143 -14.02 6.06 14.30
N ALA A 144 -13.29 5.66 13.26
CA ALA A 144 -13.57 4.44 12.51
C ALA A 144 -13.03 3.16 13.16
N TYR A 145 -12.22 3.30 14.22
CA TYR A 145 -11.56 2.17 14.90
C TYR A 145 -11.49 2.34 16.41
#